data_3c889e4ed0ec2d1ba2228bfb0fd068db
#
_entry.id   3c889e4ed0ec2d1ba2228bfb0fd068db
#
_cell.length_a   1.000
_cell.length_b   1.000
_cell.length_c   1.000
_cell.angle_alpha   90.00
_cell.angle_beta   90.00
_cell.angle_gamma   90.00
#
_symmetry.space_group_name_H-M   'P 1'
#
loop_
_entity.id
_entity.type
_entity.pdbx_description
1 polymer ?
#
loop_
_entity_poly.entity_id
_entity_poly.type
_entity_poly.pdbx_seq_one_letter_code
_entity_poly.pdbx_strand_id
1 'polypeptide(L)'
;MSGENRTREVVRGYHEARFRGDVATAAALIGDGFSFQSPLMSSDDAAGHLAGITGFVQVVTGVDLISELYGESEATLVYDVHTATPVGTQRTAEHFQLADGRIVSIMLIFDATPWQPMRQLMG
;
A
#
# COMPACT_ATOMS: atom_id res chain seq x y z
N MET A 1 -19.43 -10.24 15.61
CA MET A 1 -18.61 -9.85 14.46
C MET A 1 -17.14 -9.93 14.86
N SER A 2 -16.34 -10.65 14.11
CA SER A 2 -14.93 -10.80 14.48
C SER A 2 -14.12 -9.58 14.06
N GLY A 3 -13.04 -9.29 14.80
CA GLY A 3 -12.10 -8.24 14.43
C GLY A 3 -11.46 -8.52 13.08
N GLU A 4 -11.29 -9.79 12.74
CA GLU A 4 -10.74 -10.19 11.43
C GLU A 4 -11.59 -9.70 10.26
N ASN A 5 -12.93 -9.79 10.36
CA ASN A 5 -13.82 -9.31 9.32
C ASN A 5 -13.71 -7.80 9.16
N ARG A 6 -13.61 -7.08 10.25
CA ARG A 6 -13.42 -5.62 10.21
C ARG A 6 -12.08 -5.26 9.57
N THR A 7 -11.02 -5.96 9.98
CA THR A 7 -9.68 -5.74 9.41
C THR A 7 -9.69 -5.99 7.90
N ARG A 8 -10.34 -7.07 7.48
CA ARG A 8 -10.46 -7.39 6.05
C ARG A 8 -11.16 -6.28 5.28
N GLU A 9 -12.30 -5.79 5.80
CA GLU A 9 -13.04 -4.72 5.14
C GLU A 9 -12.19 -3.46 4.96
N VAL A 10 -11.46 -3.07 6.01
CA VAL A 10 -10.63 -1.87 5.98
C VAL A 10 -9.46 -2.04 5.03
N VAL A 11 -8.70 -3.13 5.16
CA VAL A 11 -7.48 -3.33 4.37
C VAL A 11 -7.81 -3.57 2.89
N ARG A 12 -8.81 -4.41 2.60
CA ARG A 12 -9.25 -4.63 1.21
C ARG A 12 -9.82 -3.35 0.61
N GLY A 13 -10.62 -2.62 1.37
CA GLY A 13 -11.17 -1.34 0.92
C GLY A 13 -10.09 -0.34 0.58
N TYR A 14 -9.06 -0.23 1.42
CA TYR A 14 -7.93 0.65 1.19
C TYR A 14 -7.16 0.21 -0.07
N HIS A 15 -6.83 -1.07 -0.16
CA HIS A 15 -6.07 -1.62 -1.30
C HIS A 15 -6.78 -1.36 -2.62
N GLU A 16 -8.06 -1.64 -2.69
CA GLU A 16 -8.84 -1.45 -3.91
C GLU A 16 -9.01 0.04 -4.25
N ALA A 17 -9.29 0.87 -3.26
CA ALA A 17 -9.49 2.30 -3.46
C ALA A 17 -8.26 2.98 -4.04
N ARG A 18 -7.07 2.71 -3.45
CA ARG A 18 -5.84 3.36 -3.90
C ARG A 18 -5.50 3.01 -5.36
N PHE A 19 -5.72 1.75 -5.76
CA PHE A 19 -5.37 1.32 -7.12
C PHE A 19 -6.41 1.71 -8.16
N ARG A 20 -7.62 2.10 -7.75
CA ARG A 20 -8.59 2.68 -8.69
C ARG A 20 -8.58 4.21 -8.70
N GLY A 21 -7.65 4.82 -7.94
CA GLY A 21 -7.52 6.27 -7.90
C GLY A 21 -8.50 6.99 -6.98
N ASP A 22 -9.20 6.25 -6.11
CA ASP A 22 -10.15 6.82 -5.16
C ASP A 22 -9.43 7.23 -3.87
N VAL A 23 -8.77 8.38 -3.92
CA VAL A 23 -7.94 8.88 -2.81
C VAL A 23 -8.79 9.19 -1.58
N ALA A 24 -10.00 9.72 -1.79
CA ALA A 24 -10.86 10.09 -0.67
C ALA A 24 -11.24 8.87 0.17
N THR A 25 -11.62 7.77 -0.47
CA THR A 25 -11.93 6.53 0.24
C THR A 25 -10.69 5.97 0.95
N ALA A 26 -9.55 5.95 0.27
CA ALA A 26 -8.30 5.49 0.87
C ALA A 26 -7.93 6.32 2.11
N ALA A 27 -8.02 7.64 2.01
CA ALA A 27 -7.70 8.55 3.11
C ALA A 27 -8.60 8.31 4.33
N ALA A 28 -9.88 8.03 4.10
CA ALA A 28 -10.83 7.80 5.18
C ALA A 28 -10.51 6.54 6.00
N LEU A 29 -9.74 5.61 5.44
CA LEU A 29 -9.38 4.36 6.10
C LEU A 29 -8.05 4.44 6.87
N ILE A 30 -7.35 5.57 6.78
CA ILE A 30 -6.10 5.80 7.51
C ILE A 30 -6.42 6.52 8.82
N GLY A 31 -5.82 6.05 9.91
CA GLY A 31 -6.01 6.61 11.24
C GLY A 31 -4.91 7.58 11.67
N ASP A 32 -5.10 8.16 12.85
CA ASP A 32 -4.13 9.08 13.44
C ASP A 32 -2.83 8.34 13.80
N GLY A 33 -1.72 9.05 13.72
CA GLY A 33 -0.43 8.48 14.04
C GLY A 33 0.12 7.56 12.96
N PHE A 34 -0.35 7.71 11.75
CA PHE A 34 0.05 6.89 10.61
C PHE A 34 1.56 6.92 10.36
N SER A 35 2.12 5.74 10.06
CA SER A 35 3.50 5.63 9.60
C SER A 35 3.59 4.67 8.43
N PHE A 36 4.52 4.94 7.53
CA PHE A 36 4.77 4.14 6.34
C PHE A 36 6.26 3.83 6.22
N GLN A 37 6.58 2.61 5.83
CA GLN A 37 7.94 2.13 5.66
C GLN A 37 8.05 1.29 4.40
N SER A 38 9.08 1.54 3.60
CA SER A 38 9.38 0.73 2.42
C SER A 38 10.89 0.63 2.24
N PRO A 39 11.39 -0.21 1.32
CA PRO A 39 12.82 -0.27 1.03
C PRO A 39 13.40 1.03 0.46
N LEU A 40 12.56 1.94 -0.04
CA LEU A 40 12.99 3.19 -0.67
C LEU A 40 12.83 4.40 0.25
N MET A 41 11.89 4.37 1.19
CA MET A 41 11.59 5.54 2.02
C MET A 41 10.74 5.17 3.23
N SER A 42 10.70 6.08 4.19
CA SER A 42 9.74 6.03 5.29
C SER A 42 9.10 7.40 5.46
N SER A 43 7.88 7.42 6.00
CA SER A 43 7.12 8.66 6.16
C SER A 43 6.10 8.52 7.28
N ASP A 44 5.84 9.62 8.00
CA ASP A 44 4.74 9.72 8.94
C ASP A 44 3.67 10.71 8.45
N ASP A 45 3.74 11.09 7.18
CA ASP A 45 2.82 12.03 6.55
C ASP A 45 1.82 11.27 5.66
N ALA A 46 0.59 11.08 6.16
CA ALA A 46 -0.44 10.36 5.41
C ALA A 46 -0.79 11.04 4.09
N ALA A 47 -0.88 12.37 4.08
CA ALA A 47 -1.20 13.10 2.85
C ALA A 47 -0.10 12.94 1.79
N GLY A 48 1.16 13.03 2.22
CA GLY A 48 2.30 12.82 1.33
C GLY A 48 2.36 11.40 0.79
N HIS A 49 2.08 10.41 1.64
CA HIS A 49 2.02 9.02 1.24
C HIS A 49 0.95 8.79 0.16
N LEU A 50 -0.25 9.32 0.36
CA LEU A 50 -1.34 9.19 -0.60
C LEU A 50 -1.04 9.90 -1.92
N ALA A 51 -0.38 11.07 -1.86
CA ALA A 51 0.05 11.78 -3.06
C ALA A 51 1.05 10.94 -3.85
N GLY A 52 1.98 10.27 -3.17
CA GLY A 52 2.94 9.37 -3.80
C GLY A 52 2.27 8.19 -4.50
N ILE A 53 1.28 7.59 -3.84
CA ILE A 53 0.51 6.49 -4.44
C ILE A 53 -0.25 6.99 -5.66
N THR A 54 -0.87 8.16 -5.59
CA THR A 54 -1.60 8.75 -6.72
C THR A 54 -0.69 8.90 -7.94
N GLY A 55 0.55 9.34 -7.73
CA GLY A 55 1.53 9.42 -8.81
C GLY A 55 1.91 8.04 -9.35
N PHE A 56 2.15 7.09 -8.45
CA PHE A 56 2.53 5.73 -8.85
C PHE A 56 1.43 5.02 -9.66
N VAL A 57 0.17 5.20 -9.26
CA VAL A 57 -0.97 4.56 -9.93
C VAL A 57 -1.06 4.94 -11.40
N GLN A 58 -0.52 6.10 -11.79
CA GLN A 58 -0.50 6.54 -13.19
C GLN A 58 0.27 5.57 -14.10
N VAL A 59 1.23 4.83 -13.55
CA VAL A 59 2.03 3.88 -14.34
C VAL A 59 1.63 2.42 -14.09
N VAL A 60 0.63 2.18 -13.25
CA VAL A 60 0.14 0.84 -12.95
C VAL A 60 -0.83 0.38 -14.04
N THR A 61 -0.59 -0.81 -14.60
CA THR A 61 -1.44 -1.39 -15.64
C THR A 61 -2.32 -2.51 -15.11
N GLY A 62 -2.04 -3.01 -13.91
CA GLY A 62 -2.87 -4.05 -13.27
C GLY A 62 -2.28 -4.48 -11.95
N VAL A 63 -3.10 -5.10 -11.11
CA VAL A 63 -2.70 -5.63 -9.80
C VAL A 63 -3.36 -7.00 -9.62
N ASP A 64 -2.56 -8.01 -9.28
CA ASP A 64 -3.04 -9.36 -8.99
C ASP A 64 -2.79 -9.69 -7.52
N LEU A 65 -3.87 -9.79 -6.74
CA LEU A 65 -3.79 -10.20 -5.34
C LEU A 65 -3.53 -11.71 -5.28
N ILE A 66 -2.43 -12.10 -4.67
CA ILE A 66 -1.99 -13.51 -4.62
C ILE A 66 -2.38 -14.16 -3.30
N SER A 67 -2.18 -13.45 -2.18
CA SER A 67 -2.43 -13.98 -0.85
C SER A 67 -2.90 -12.87 0.06
N GLU A 68 -3.81 -13.20 0.97
CA GLU A 68 -4.33 -12.26 1.95
C GLU A 68 -4.52 -12.96 3.28
N LEU A 69 -4.00 -12.37 4.34
CA LEU A 69 -4.10 -12.88 5.70
C LEU A 69 -4.59 -11.76 6.61
N TYR A 70 -5.57 -12.05 7.44
CA TYR A 70 -6.20 -11.06 8.33
C TYR A 70 -6.24 -11.55 9.76
N GLY A 71 -5.72 -10.73 10.68
CA GLY A 71 -5.88 -10.91 12.10
C GLY A 71 -6.89 -9.90 12.65
N GLU A 72 -6.96 -9.79 13.97
CA GLU A 72 -7.89 -8.85 14.61
C GLU A 72 -7.54 -7.39 14.35
N SER A 73 -6.24 -7.08 14.30
CA SER A 73 -5.77 -5.71 14.11
C SER A 73 -4.56 -5.61 13.20
N GLU A 74 -4.29 -6.65 12.41
CA GLU A 74 -3.20 -6.63 11.43
C GLU A 74 -3.53 -7.50 10.24
N ALA A 75 -2.86 -7.22 9.12
CA ALA A 75 -3.08 -7.96 7.89
C ALA A 75 -1.81 -7.96 7.05
N THR A 76 -1.69 -8.96 6.20
CA THR A 76 -0.62 -9.01 5.20
C THR A 76 -1.21 -9.37 3.85
N LEU A 77 -0.88 -8.59 2.84
CA LEU A 77 -1.25 -8.87 1.45
C LEU A 77 0.02 -9.18 0.66
N VAL A 78 -0.07 -10.17 -0.23
CA VAL A 78 0.97 -10.42 -1.24
C VAL A 78 0.33 -10.24 -2.59
N TYR A 79 0.93 -9.41 -3.43
CA TYR A 79 0.34 -9.10 -4.73
C TYR A 79 1.41 -8.73 -5.75
N ASP A 80 1.07 -8.87 -7.02
CA ASP A 80 1.90 -8.41 -8.12
C ASP A 80 1.32 -7.11 -8.66
N VAL A 81 2.19 -6.09 -8.80
CA VAL A 81 1.84 -4.83 -9.45
C VAL A 81 2.49 -4.81 -10.82
N HIS A 82 1.68 -4.68 -11.85
CA HIS A 82 2.17 -4.58 -13.23
C HIS A 82 2.29 -3.11 -13.60
N THR A 83 3.45 -2.71 -14.11
CA THR A 83 3.70 -1.31 -14.45
C THR A 83 4.11 -1.14 -15.90
N ALA A 84 3.86 0.05 -16.44
CA ALA A 84 4.32 0.49 -17.76
C ALA A 84 5.71 1.14 -17.68
N THR A 85 6.56 0.67 -16.75
CA THR A 85 7.92 1.16 -16.54
C THR A 85 8.91 0.05 -16.88
N PRO A 86 10.23 0.34 -17.01
CA PRO A 86 11.24 -0.70 -17.20
C PRO A 86 11.29 -1.73 -16.07
N VAL A 87 10.75 -1.41 -14.89
CA VAL A 87 10.64 -2.36 -13.78
C VAL A 87 9.71 -3.52 -14.14
N GLY A 88 8.64 -3.26 -14.90
CA GLY A 88 7.66 -4.27 -15.27
C GLY A 88 6.79 -4.68 -14.10
N THR A 89 6.81 -5.96 -13.73
CA THR A 89 6.01 -6.51 -12.63
C THR A 89 6.81 -6.53 -11.35
N GLN A 90 6.23 -5.99 -10.27
CA GLN A 90 6.83 -6.02 -8.94
C GLN A 90 6.02 -6.91 -8.03
N ARG A 91 6.65 -7.95 -7.47
CA ARG A 91 6.04 -8.76 -6.41
C ARG A 91 6.23 -8.06 -5.09
N THR A 92 5.14 -7.92 -4.33
CA THR A 92 5.10 -7.08 -3.14
C THR A 92 4.41 -7.81 -2.00
N ALA A 93 4.97 -7.68 -0.80
CA ALA A 93 4.29 -8.02 0.44
C ALA A 93 4.04 -6.72 1.20
N GLU A 94 2.86 -6.57 1.77
CA GLU A 94 2.50 -5.36 2.50
C GLU A 94 1.81 -5.73 3.79
N HIS A 95 2.38 -5.26 4.90
CA HIS A 95 1.85 -5.53 6.23
C HIS A 95 1.19 -4.29 6.79
N PHE A 96 -0.02 -4.47 7.33
CA PHE A 96 -0.85 -3.39 7.86
C PHE A 96 -1.11 -3.61 9.33
N GLN A 97 -1.04 -2.55 10.12
CA GLN A 97 -1.51 -2.56 11.51
C GLN A 97 -2.62 -1.55 11.66
N LEU A 98 -3.65 -1.92 12.42
CA LEU A 98 -4.83 -1.10 12.61
C LEU A 98 -5.00 -0.73 14.09
N ALA A 99 -5.59 0.44 14.33
CA ALA A 99 -6.07 0.86 15.64
C ALA A 99 -7.42 1.52 15.43
N ASP A 100 -8.39 1.15 16.26
CA ASP A 100 -9.77 1.69 16.20
C ASP A 100 -10.38 1.57 14.80
N GLY A 101 -10.09 0.47 14.11
CA GLY A 101 -10.67 0.18 12.81
C GLY A 101 -10.08 0.98 11.66
N ARG A 102 -8.89 1.59 11.84
CA ARG A 102 -8.20 2.35 10.81
C ARG A 102 -6.75 1.94 10.72
N ILE A 103 -6.17 2.10 9.55
CA ILE A 103 -4.77 1.73 9.29
C ILE A 103 -3.85 2.78 9.90
N VAL A 104 -2.97 2.35 10.82
CA VAL A 104 -1.99 3.25 11.46
C VAL A 104 -0.56 2.93 11.11
N SER A 105 -0.30 1.79 10.47
CA SER A 105 1.06 1.44 10.06
C SER A 105 1.01 0.58 8.80
N ILE A 106 1.88 0.90 7.86
CA ILE A 106 2.08 0.10 6.65
C ILE A 106 3.57 -0.17 6.49
N MET A 107 3.92 -1.45 6.32
CA MET A 107 5.28 -1.86 5.96
C MET A 107 5.22 -2.53 4.60
N LEU A 108 5.86 -1.92 3.61
CA LEU A 108 5.89 -2.41 2.24
C LEU A 108 7.23 -3.12 1.99
N ILE A 109 7.19 -4.31 1.42
CA ILE A 109 8.37 -5.14 1.19
C ILE A 109 8.43 -5.53 -0.29
N PHE A 110 9.48 -5.14 -0.97
CA PHE A 110 9.72 -5.52 -2.36
C PHE A 110 11.20 -5.38 -2.69
N ASP A 111 11.61 -5.93 -3.82
CA ASP A 111 12.97 -5.77 -4.31
C ASP A 111 13.13 -4.37 -4.92
N ALA A 112 13.88 -3.51 -4.22
CA ALA A 112 14.07 -2.13 -4.63
C ALA A 112 15.14 -1.97 -5.73
N THR A 113 15.91 -3.01 -6.02
CA THR A 113 17.02 -2.93 -6.97
C THR A 113 16.60 -2.38 -8.33
N PRO A 114 15.52 -2.85 -8.97
CA PRO A 114 15.10 -2.33 -10.26
C PRO A 114 14.70 -0.85 -10.25
N TRP A 115 14.34 -0.32 -9.08
CA TRP A 115 13.88 1.07 -8.94
C TRP A 115 15.03 2.06 -8.74
N GLN A 116 16.20 1.60 -8.33
CA GLN A 116 17.31 2.50 -8.00
C GLN A 116 17.79 3.36 -9.18
N PRO A 117 17.96 2.81 -10.39
CA PRO A 117 18.33 3.65 -11.53
C PRO A 117 17.29 4.72 -11.85
N MET A 118 16.00 4.38 -11.73
CA MET A 118 14.90 5.34 -11.96
C MET A 118 14.89 6.44 -10.91
N ARG A 119 15.15 6.07 -9.65
CA ARG A 119 15.21 7.03 -8.56
C ARG A 119 16.33 8.04 -8.75
N GLN A 120 17.49 7.60 -9.24
CA GLN A 120 18.61 8.49 -9.53
C GLN A 120 18.28 9.48 -10.64
N LEU A 121 17.51 9.06 -11.64
CA LEU A 121 17.07 9.94 -12.73
C LEU A 121 16.02 10.94 -12.26
N MET A 122 15.21 10.57 -11.28
CA MET A 122 14.14 11.42 -10.76
C MET A 122 14.59 12.32 -9.62
N GLY A 123 15.65 11.94 -8.97
CA GLY A 123 16.19 12.67 -7.82
C GLY A 123 17.24 13.65 -8.21
#